data_5ddd70af856111462b065e79fca7465a
#
_entry.id   5ddd70af856111462b065e79fca7465a
#
_cell.length_a   1.000
_cell.length_b   1.000
_cell.length_c   1.000
_cell.angle_alpha   90.00
_cell.angle_beta   90.00
_cell.angle_gamma   90.00
#
_symmetry.space_group_name_H-M   'P 1'
#
loop_
_entity.id
_entity.type
_entity.pdbx_description
1 polymer ?
#
loop_
_entity_poly.entity_id
_entity_poly.type
_entity_poly.pdbx_seq_one_letter_code
_entity_poly.pdbx_strand_id
1 'polypeptide(L)'
;IPTKEDQYGYLDPTNLRSCYAESKRMAETMCVSWFHQYGLPTKIVRPFHTYGFGMSLDDGRVYADFVADIINDRDIQINSDGTATRAFCYIADATIGFFTVLLKGENGQAYNIGNDQCEISVFDLANRLINLFPDKNLKVIKNMVANDREYLRSNVSRNCPYITKVGNLGWRPTTSIEDGFTRTICSFLNYV
;
A
#
# COMPACT_ATOMS: atom_id res chain seq x y z
N ILE A 1 14.32 -8.13 0.52
CA ILE A 1 12.87 -8.11 0.42
C ILE A 1 12.40 -9.54 0.21
N PRO A 2 11.37 -10.00 0.92
CA PRO A 2 10.40 -9.21 1.70
C PRO A 2 11.01 -8.55 2.94
N THR A 3 10.43 -7.37 3.31
CA THR A 3 10.95 -6.53 4.40
C THR A 3 10.43 -7.00 5.75
N LYS A 4 11.32 -7.34 6.67
CA LYS A 4 10.99 -7.72 8.06
C LYS A 4 10.85 -6.50 8.97
N GLU A 5 10.24 -6.68 10.15
CA GLU A 5 10.04 -5.62 11.12
C GLU A 5 11.34 -5.09 11.75
N ASP A 6 12.41 -5.90 11.77
CA ASP A 6 13.75 -5.55 12.26
C ASP A 6 14.66 -4.91 11.20
N GLN A 7 14.17 -4.72 9.98
CA GLN A 7 14.86 -4.03 8.91
C GLN A 7 14.52 -2.54 8.92
N TYR A 8 15.34 -1.75 9.61
CA TYR A 8 15.08 -0.31 9.80
C TYR A 8 15.44 0.54 8.58
N GLY A 9 16.24 0.00 7.65
CA GLY A 9 16.65 0.68 6.43
C GLY A 9 17.64 1.83 6.67
N TYR A 10 18.21 2.32 5.58
CA TYR A 10 18.99 3.56 5.55
C TYR A 10 18.11 4.71 5.04
N LEU A 11 18.16 5.84 5.71
CA LEU A 11 17.47 7.05 5.30
C LEU A 11 18.39 8.25 5.45
N ASP A 12 18.58 9.01 4.39
CA ASP A 12 19.31 10.28 4.40
C ASP A 12 18.37 11.40 4.90
N PRO A 13 18.57 11.96 6.10
CA PRO A 13 17.66 12.96 6.67
C PRO A 13 17.74 14.32 5.93
N THR A 14 18.74 14.52 5.08
CA THR A 14 18.88 15.77 4.28
C THR A 14 18.10 15.72 2.97
N ASN A 15 17.60 14.55 2.58
CA ASN A 15 16.77 14.39 1.39
C ASN A 15 15.34 14.88 1.67
N LEU A 16 14.81 15.73 0.78
CA LEU A 16 13.46 16.30 0.92
C LEU A 16 12.36 15.23 1.11
N ARG A 17 12.50 14.05 0.47
CA ARG A 17 11.54 12.96 0.59
C ARG A 17 11.58 12.26 1.94
N SER A 18 12.60 12.50 2.76
CA SER A 18 12.76 11.81 4.04
C SER A 18 11.78 12.31 5.11
N CYS A 19 11.18 13.50 4.93
CA CYS A 19 10.24 14.07 5.92
C CYS A 19 9.09 13.11 6.30
N TYR A 20 8.49 12.42 5.33
CA TYR A 20 7.44 11.42 5.58
C TYR A 20 7.99 10.22 6.37
N ALA A 21 9.09 9.64 5.91
CA ALA A 21 9.65 8.44 6.54
C ALA A 21 10.15 8.73 7.96
N GLU A 22 10.82 9.87 8.18
CA GLU A 22 11.29 10.28 9.50
C GLU A 22 10.12 10.58 10.45
N SER A 23 9.02 11.17 9.97
CA SER A 23 7.83 11.37 10.81
C SER A 23 7.22 10.04 11.28
N LYS A 24 7.21 9.01 10.43
CA LYS A 24 6.73 7.65 10.80
C LYS A 24 7.67 6.97 11.78
N ARG A 25 8.98 7.09 11.59
CA ARG A 25 9.98 6.57 12.55
C ARG A 25 9.85 7.22 13.92
N MET A 26 9.68 8.54 13.97
CA MET A 26 9.46 9.26 15.22
C MET A 26 8.17 8.78 15.92
N ALA A 27 7.07 8.59 15.18
CA ALA A 27 5.82 8.07 15.74
C ALA A 27 6.00 6.68 16.39
N GLU A 28 6.75 5.78 15.74
CA GLU A 28 7.09 4.47 16.32
C GLU A 28 7.94 4.62 17.60
N THR A 29 8.96 5.48 17.56
CA THR A 29 9.80 5.78 18.72
C THR A 29 8.97 6.30 19.89
N MET A 30 8.01 7.21 19.64
CA MET A 30 7.10 7.72 20.67
C MET A 30 6.24 6.60 21.26
N CYS A 31 5.68 5.71 20.43
CA CYS A 31 4.89 4.57 20.91
C CYS A 31 5.71 3.68 21.86
N VAL A 32 6.94 3.33 21.48
CA VAL A 32 7.84 2.51 22.30
C VAL A 32 8.23 3.25 23.60
N SER A 33 8.57 4.54 23.51
CA SER A 33 8.94 5.36 24.66
C SER A 33 7.78 5.47 25.68
N TRP A 34 6.56 5.68 25.21
CA TRP A 34 5.38 5.76 26.08
C TRP A 34 5.06 4.42 26.75
N PHE A 35 5.26 3.31 26.05
CA PHE A 35 5.14 2.00 26.65
C PHE A 35 6.13 1.83 27.80
N HIS A 36 7.42 2.17 27.59
CA HIS A 36 8.45 2.03 28.63
C HIS A 36 8.29 3.03 29.78
N GLN A 37 7.91 4.27 29.49
CA GLN A 37 7.86 5.33 30.49
C GLN A 37 6.56 5.31 31.30
N TYR A 38 5.43 5.00 30.67
CA TYR A 38 4.10 5.12 31.27
C TYR A 38 3.33 3.79 31.36
N GLY A 39 3.89 2.69 30.88
CA GLY A 39 3.20 1.41 30.83
C GLY A 39 2.01 1.37 29.86
N LEU A 40 1.92 2.32 28.92
CA LEU A 40 0.84 2.34 27.93
C LEU A 40 0.96 1.13 27.00
N PRO A 41 -0.08 0.31 26.84
CA PRO A 41 -0.03 -0.92 26.03
C PRO A 41 -0.08 -0.62 24.52
N THR A 42 0.90 0.17 24.04
CA THR A 42 1.00 0.54 22.63
C THR A 42 1.38 -0.64 21.76
N LYS A 43 0.84 -0.68 20.54
CA LYS A 43 1.23 -1.60 19.48
C LYS A 43 1.37 -0.82 18.19
N ILE A 44 2.28 -1.23 17.33
CA ILE A 44 2.59 -0.52 16.09
C ILE A 44 2.20 -1.40 14.91
N VAL A 45 1.42 -0.86 13.97
CA VAL A 45 1.15 -1.49 12.69
C VAL A 45 1.82 -0.70 11.57
N ARG A 46 2.48 -1.40 10.66
CA ARG A 46 3.10 -0.85 9.44
C ARG A 46 2.31 -1.33 8.25
N PRO A 47 1.28 -0.56 7.79
CA PRO A 47 0.52 -0.95 6.61
C PRO A 47 1.36 -0.80 5.35
N PHE A 48 1.36 -1.84 4.54
CA PHE A 48 1.85 -1.79 3.17
C PHE A 48 0.73 -1.29 2.26
N HIS A 49 0.93 -1.25 0.93
CA HIS A 49 -0.01 -0.63 0.00
C HIS A 49 -1.45 -1.12 0.21
N THR A 50 -2.17 -0.41 1.07
CA THR A 50 -3.58 -0.69 1.38
C THR A 50 -4.48 0.10 0.45
N TYR A 51 -5.48 -0.56 -0.13
CA TYR A 51 -6.46 0.02 -1.05
C TYR A 51 -7.86 -0.51 -0.72
N GLY A 52 -8.89 0.17 -1.19
CA GLY A 52 -10.26 -0.28 -1.00
C GLY A 52 -11.28 0.84 -0.95
N PHE A 53 -12.49 0.50 -0.53
CA PHE A 53 -13.58 1.44 -0.34
C PHE A 53 -13.17 2.65 0.52
N GLY A 54 -13.59 3.84 0.11
CA GLY A 54 -13.33 5.09 0.84
C GLY A 54 -11.94 5.68 0.62
N MET A 55 -11.09 5.09 -0.25
CA MET A 55 -9.83 5.73 -0.61
C MET A 55 -10.08 7.00 -1.43
N SER A 56 -9.24 8.04 -1.25
CA SER A 56 -9.27 9.21 -2.12
C SER A 56 -8.71 8.87 -3.50
N LEU A 57 -9.41 9.29 -4.57
CA LEU A 57 -8.99 9.05 -5.96
C LEU A 57 -7.99 10.09 -6.48
N ASP A 58 -7.77 11.15 -5.72
CA ASP A 58 -6.87 12.28 -6.03
C ASP A 58 -5.66 12.34 -5.07
N ASP A 59 -5.33 11.26 -4.38
CA ASP A 59 -4.22 11.23 -3.42
C ASP A 59 -2.83 11.06 -4.09
N GLY A 60 -2.76 10.94 -5.41
CA GLY A 60 -1.54 10.82 -6.19
C GLY A 60 -0.86 9.45 -6.12
N ARG A 61 -1.51 8.43 -5.57
CA ARG A 61 -1.01 7.06 -5.60
C ARG A 61 -1.45 6.37 -6.89
N VAL A 62 -0.50 5.72 -7.57
CA VAL A 62 -0.69 5.12 -8.88
C VAL A 62 -1.94 4.22 -9.00
N TYR A 63 -2.26 3.45 -7.98
CA TYR A 63 -3.45 2.58 -8.00
C TYR A 63 -4.76 3.35 -7.81
N ALA A 64 -4.73 4.51 -7.15
CA ALA A 64 -5.89 5.41 -7.05
C ALA A 64 -6.14 6.07 -8.41
N ASP A 65 -5.08 6.50 -9.10
CA ASP A 65 -5.17 7.03 -10.46
C ASP A 65 -5.78 6.00 -11.42
N PHE A 66 -5.34 4.72 -11.34
CA PHE A 66 -5.89 3.64 -12.18
C PHE A 66 -7.38 3.40 -11.92
N VAL A 67 -7.79 3.40 -10.66
CA VAL A 67 -9.21 3.28 -10.31
C VAL A 67 -9.99 4.47 -10.83
N ALA A 68 -9.47 5.69 -10.66
CA ALA A 68 -10.10 6.92 -11.19
C ALA A 68 -10.23 6.88 -12.72
N ASP A 69 -9.21 6.41 -13.44
CA ASP A 69 -9.25 6.29 -14.89
C ASP A 69 -10.34 5.31 -15.35
N ILE A 70 -10.43 4.13 -14.72
CA ILE A 70 -11.45 3.12 -15.07
C ILE A 70 -12.86 3.62 -14.79
N ILE A 71 -13.09 4.31 -13.66
CA ILE A 71 -14.41 4.85 -13.30
C ILE A 71 -14.87 5.90 -14.31
N ASN A 72 -13.93 6.71 -14.82
CA ASN A 72 -14.21 7.78 -15.76
C ASN A 72 -14.05 7.37 -17.24
N ASP A 73 -14.01 6.07 -17.55
CA ASP A 73 -13.85 5.52 -18.90
C ASP A 73 -12.63 6.09 -19.66
N ARG A 74 -11.52 6.26 -18.93
CA ARG A 74 -10.26 6.76 -19.50
C ARG A 74 -9.22 5.65 -19.56
N ASP A 75 -8.36 5.71 -20.58
CA ASP A 75 -7.18 4.85 -20.68
C ASP A 75 -6.24 5.07 -19.49
N ILE A 76 -5.70 3.98 -18.94
CA ILE A 76 -4.78 4.04 -17.82
C ILE A 76 -3.43 4.61 -18.27
N GLN A 77 -2.97 5.69 -17.60
CA GLN A 77 -1.69 6.33 -17.89
C GLN A 77 -0.62 5.86 -16.89
N ILE A 78 0.53 5.37 -17.39
CA ILE A 78 1.70 5.00 -16.58
C ILE A 78 2.84 5.98 -16.89
N ASN A 79 3.20 6.83 -15.91
CA ASN A 79 4.25 7.84 -16.05
C ASN A 79 5.65 7.30 -15.69
N SER A 80 5.91 6.03 -15.98
CA SER A 80 7.19 5.34 -15.73
C SER A 80 7.31 4.12 -16.66
N ASP A 81 8.38 3.34 -16.51
CA ASP A 81 8.51 2.03 -17.20
C ASP A 81 7.51 0.97 -16.71
N GLY A 82 6.88 1.20 -15.55
CA GLY A 82 5.92 0.29 -14.94
C GLY A 82 6.50 -0.95 -14.28
N THR A 83 7.84 -1.06 -14.17
CA THR A 83 8.52 -2.26 -13.65
C THR A 83 8.52 -2.37 -12.13
N ALA A 84 8.33 -1.26 -11.42
CA ALA A 84 8.30 -1.24 -9.96
C ALA A 84 7.19 -2.15 -9.41
N THR A 85 7.52 -3.02 -8.42
CA THR A 85 6.54 -3.93 -7.82
C THR A 85 6.05 -3.46 -6.45
N ARG A 86 4.79 -3.74 -6.17
CA ARG A 86 4.12 -3.43 -4.90
C ARG A 86 3.26 -4.61 -4.47
N ALA A 87 3.21 -4.84 -3.17
CA ALA A 87 2.31 -5.81 -2.56
C ALA A 87 1.04 -5.09 -2.08
N PHE A 88 -0.09 -5.39 -2.71
CA PHE A 88 -1.36 -4.73 -2.45
C PHE A 88 -2.21 -5.50 -1.45
N CYS A 89 -2.74 -4.81 -0.44
CA CYS A 89 -3.59 -5.38 0.60
C CYS A 89 -4.97 -4.71 0.59
N TYR A 90 -6.03 -5.51 0.46
CA TYR A 90 -7.38 -4.99 0.51
C TYR A 90 -7.74 -4.45 1.90
N ILE A 91 -8.50 -3.36 1.95
CA ILE A 91 -8.80 -2.63 3.21
C ILE A 91 -9.44 -3.51 4.28
N ALA A 92 -10.33 -4.45 3.91
CA ALA A 92 -10.97 -5.33 4.88
C ALA A 92 -9.93 -6.26 5.55
N ASP A 93 -9.02 -6.86 4.77
CA ASP A 93 -7.95 -7.69 5.33
C ASP A 93 -7.03 -6.86 6.24
N ALA A 94 -6.65 -5.65 5.81
CA ALA A 94 -5.82 -4.75 6.61
C ALA A 94 -6.52 -4.39 7.93
N THR A 95 -7.82 -4.08 7.90
CA THR A 95 -8.61 -3.76 9.09
C THR A 95 -8.64 -4.91 10.09
N ILE A 96 -8.88 -6.15 9.60
CA ILE A 96 -8.82 -7.36 10.45
C ILE A 96 -7.41 -7.51 11.03
N GLY A 97 -6.37 -7.25 10.24
CA GLY A 97 -4.97 -7.28 10.70
C GLY A 97 -4.71 -6.28 11.83
N PHE A 98 -5.22 -5.06 11.71
CA PHE A 98 -5.08 -4.02 12.74
C PHE A 98 -5.75 -4.45 14.05
N PHE A 99 -6.98 -4.96 13.99
CA PHE A 99 -7.67 -5.47 15.18
C PHE A 99 -6.96 -6.70 15.77
N THR A 100 -6.42 -7.58 14.93
CA THR A 100 -5.63 -8.73 15.40
C THR A 100 -4.41 -8.28 16.19
N VAL A 101 -3.66 -7.30 15.68
CA VAL A 101 -2.51 -6.73 16.40
C VAL A 101 -2.94 -6.00 17.67
N LEU A 102 -4.02 -5.23 17.63
CA LEU A 102 -4.55 -4.52 18.79
C LEU A 102 -4.89 -5.49 19.93
N LEU A 103 -5.51 -6.62 19.62
CA LEU A 103 -6.03 -7.57 20.62
C LEU A 103 -4.98 -8.60 21.06
N LYS A 104 -4.09 -9.05 20.14
CA LYS A 104 -3.18 -10.17 20.40
C LYS A 104 -1.69 -9.80 20.30
N GLY A 105 -1.36 -8.63 19.76
CA GLY A 105 0.03 -8.21 19.60
C GLY A 105 0.71 -7.92 20.95
N GLU A 106 2.00 -8.08 21.00
CA GLU A 106 2.84 -7.71 22.15
C GLU A 106 2.99 -6.18 22.24
N ASN A 107 2.98 -5.66 23.45
CA ASN A 107 3.14 -4.23 23.69
C ASN A 107 4.54 -3.75 23.27
N GLY A 108 4.62 -2.55 22.73
CA GLY A 108 5.86 -1.95 22.25
C GLY A 108 6.41 -2.57 20.95
N GLN A 109 5.69 -3.52 20.33
CA GLN A 109 6.14 -4.22 19.14
C GLN A 109 5.49 -3.72 17.86
N ALA A 110 6.26 -3.75 16.76
CA ALA A 110 5.78 -3.45 15.43
C ALA A 110 5.39 -4.73 14.66
N TYR A 111 4.36 -4.62 13.81
CA TYR A 111 3.83 -5.68 12.95
C TYR A 111 3.57 -5.15 11.54
N ASN A 112 4.11 -5.81 10.54
CA ASN A 112 3.80 -5.52 9.14
C ASN A 112 2.40 -6.05 8.80
N ILE A 113 1.57 -5.22 8.18
CA ILE A 113 0.25 -5.59 7.65
C ILE A 113 0.27 -5.37 6.15
N GLY A 114 0.10 -6.44 5.39
CA GLY A 114 0.12 -6.42 3.93
C GLY A 114 -0.16 -7.80 3.35
N ASN A 115 -0.20 -7.92 2.03
CA ASN A 115 -0.42 -9.20 1.34
C ASN A 115 0.79 -9.54 0.48
N ASP A 116 1.65 -10.43 0.97
CA ASP A 116 2.88 -10.87 0.29
C ASP A 116 2.61 -11.73 -0.96
N GLN A 117 1.37 -12.27 -1.11
CA GLN A 117 0.95 -13.03 -2.28
C GLN A 117 0.43 -12.13 -3.42
N CYS A 118 0.14 -10.87 -3.12
CA CYS A 118 -0.36 -9.88 -4.08
C CYS A 118 0.73 -8.88 -4.51
N GLU A 119 1.99 -9.32 -4.59
CA GLU A 119 3.07 -8.54 -5.18
C GLU A 119 2.96 -8.57 -6.72
N ILE A 120 2.86 -7.39 -7.33
CA ILE A 120 2.68 -7.23 -8.78
C ILE A 120 3.37 -5.96 -9.26
N SER A 121 3.82 -5.95 -10.53
CA SER A 121 4.32 -4.73 -11.16
C SER A 121 3.19 -3.71 -11.42
N VAL A 122 3.55 -2.43 -11.48
CA VAL A 122 2.59 -1.36 -11.82
C VAL A 122 1.97 -1.62 -13.21
N PHE A 123 2.78 -2.09 -14.16
CA PHE A 123 2.30 -2.41 -15.51
C PHE A 123 1.32 -3.59 -15.53
N ASP A 124 1.67 -4.68 -14.83
CA ASP A 124 0.79 -5.86 -14.78
C ASP A 124 -0.48 -5.57 -13.99
N LEU A 125 -0.42 -4.73 -12.93
CA LEU A 125 -1.62 -4.26 -12.25
C LEU A 125 -2.55 -3.53 -13.21
N ALA A 126 -2.04 -2.55 -13.96
CA ALA A 126 -2.85 -1.80 -14.92
C ALA A 126 -3.55 -2.73 -15.94
N ASN A 127 -2.82 -3.69 -16.50
CA ASN A 127 -3.38 -4.67 -17.43
C ASN A 127 -4.43 -5.57 -16.77
N ARG A 128 -4.20 -6.04 -15.53
CA ARG A 128 -5.20 -6.82 -14.80
C ARG A 128 -6.47 -6.02 -14.57
N LEU A 129 -6.35 -4.74 -14.18
CA LEU A 129 -7.51 -3.90 -13.88
C LEU A 129 -8.37 -3.62 -15.10
N ILE A 130 -7.81 -3.31 -16.27
CA ILE A 130 -8.62 -3.13 -17.50
C ILE A 130 -9.31 -4.43 -17.93
N ASN A 131 -8.67 -5.59 -17.71
CA ASN A 131 -9.26 -6.89 -18.01
C ASN A 131 -10.43 -7.28 -17.09
N LEU A 132 -10.59 -6.63 -15.93
CA LEU A 132 -11.78 -6.80 -15.07
C LEU A 132 -13.02 -6.13 -15.65
N PHE A 133 -12.85 -5.17 -16.55
CA PHE A 133 -13.93 -4.37 -17.16
C PHE A 133 -13.79 -4.34 -18.70
N PRO A 134 -13.87 -5.50 -19.38
CA PRO A 134 -13.61 -5.61 -20.83
C PRO A 134 -14.56 -4.76 -21.68
N ASP A 135 -15.79 -4.56 -21.22
CA ASP A 135 -16.81 -3.76 -21.95
C ASP A 135 -16.42 -2.27 -22.06
N LYS A 136 -15.51 -1.78 -21.21
CA LYS A 136 -15.02 -0.40 -21.28
C LYS A 136 -13.98 -0.16 -22.38
N ASN A 137 -13.40 -1.24 -22.97
CA ASN A 137 -12.41 -1.19 -24.06
C ASN A 137 -11.20 -0.26 -23.78
N LEU A 138 -10.76 -0.18 -22.52
CA LEU A 138 -9.67 0.67 -22.09
C LEU A 138 -8.30 0.09 -22.45
N LYS A 139 -7.30 0.97 -22.56
CA LYS A 139 -5.90 0.62 -22.88
C LYS A 139 -4.96 1.09 -21.78
N VAL A 140 -3.78 0.47 -21.71
CA VAL A 140 -2.67 0.93 -20.87
C VAL A 140 -1.69 1.68 -21.74
N ILE A 141 -1.45 2.95 -21.43
CA ILE A 141 -0.55 3.86 -22.14
C ILE A 141 0.66 4.16 -21.26
N LYS A 142 1.87 3.87 -21.76
CA LYS A 142 3.11 4.25 -21.07
C LYS A 142 3.59 5.61 -21.57
N ASN A 143 3.62 6.59 -20.67
CA ASN A 143 4.19 7.90 -20.91
C ASN A 143 5.59 7.95 -20.30
N MET A 144 6.62 7.93 -21.14
CA MET A 144 7.99 8.18 -20.69
C MET A 144 8.15 9.68 -20.44
N VAL A 145 7.66 10.18 -19.31
CA VAL A 145 7.83 11.60 -18.96
C VAL A 145 9.30 11.84 -18.62
N ALA A 146 9.98 12.58 -19.48
CA ALA A 146 11.34 13.04 -19.24
C ALA A 146 11.31 14.09 -18.12
N ASN A 147 11.86 13.74 -16.94
CA ASN A 147 12.25 14.63 -15.84
C ASN A 147 11.33 15.85 -15.60
N ASP A 148 10.07 15.63 -15.27
CA ASP A 148 9.25 16.71 -14.72
C ASP A 148 9.70 17.00 -13.28
N ARG A 149 10.20 18.21 -13.03
CA ARG A 149 10.76 18.60 -11.71
C ARG A 149 9.71 18.55 -10.59
N GLU A 150 8.44 18.54 -10.92
CA GLU A 150 7.34 18.44 -9.96
C GLU A 150 7.05 17.00 -9.51
N TYR A 151 7.45 15.98 -10.30
CA TYR A 151 7.21 14.59 -9.94
C TYR A 151 8.39 13.96 -9.20
N LEU A 152 8.31 13.91 -7.89
CA LEU A 152 9.30 13.22 -7.04
C LEU A 152 9.13 11.70 -7.15
N ARG A 153 9.79 11.07 -8.12
CA ARG A 153 9.74 9.61 -8.29
C ARG A 153 10.17 8.87 -7.02
N SER A 154 9.46 7.79 -6.70
CA SER A 154 9.90 6.87 -5.65
C SER A 154 11.08 6.04 -6.14
N ASN A 155 12.20 6.06 -5.40
CA ASN A 155 13.37 5.23 -5.69
C ASN A 155 13.18 3.76 -5.28
N VAL A 156 12.02 3.39 -4.72
CA VAL A 156 11.73 2.04 -4.28
C VAL A 156 11.28 1.21 -5.48
N SER A 157 12.16 0.34 -5.98
CA SER A 157 11.85 -0.59 -7.09
C SER A 157 10.92 -1.72 -6.66
N ARG A 158 11.07 -2.22 -5.43
CA ARG A 158 10.28 -3.34 -4.90
C ARG A 158 9.82 -3.05 -3.47
N ASN A 159 8.54 -3.32 -3.18
CA ASN A 159 7.99 -3.17 -1.82
C ASN A 159 7.04 -4.34 -1.52
N CYS A 160 7.52 -5.29 -0.69
CA CYS A 160 6.78 -6.47 -0.27
C CYS A 160 7.03 -6.71 1.22
N PRO A 161 5.98 -6.90 2.06
CA PRO A 161 6.13 -7.18 3.48
C PRO A 161 6.54 -8.61 3.75
N TYR A 162 7.26 -8.82 4.86
CA TYR A 162 7.33 -10.12 5.52
C TYR A 162 6.28 -10.14 6.62
N ILE A 163 5.29 -11.03 6.52
CA ILE A 163 4.09 -11.04 7.39
C ILE A 163 4.04 -12.22 8.37
N THR A 164 5.12 -12.97 8.54
CA THR A 164 5.15 -14.13 9.43
C THR A 164 4.87 -13.75 10.89
N LYS A 165 5.37 -12.58 11.34
CA LYS A 165 5.17 -12.12 12.72
C LYS A 165 3.68 -11.95 13.04
N VAL A 166 2.94 -11.24 12.21
CA VAL A 166 1.48 -11.10 12.38
C VAL A 166 0.75 -12.41 12.11
N GLY A 167 1.27 -13.23 11.20
CA GLY A 167 0.74 -14.57 10.92
C GLY A 167 0.74 -15.49 12.14
N ASN A 168 1.73 -15.36 13.02
CA ASN A 168 1.78 -16.12 14.29
C ASN A 168 0.67 -15.69 15.26
N LEU A 169 0.06 -14.51 15.08
CA LEU A 169 -1.13 -14.08 15.82
C LEU A 169 -2.44 -14.65 15.25
N GLY A 170 -2.37 -15.42 14.15
CA GLY A 170 -3.50 -16.03 13.47
C GLY A 170 -4.13 -15.19 12.36
N TRP A 171 -3.45 -14.12 11.87
CA TRP A 171 -3.94 -13.33 10.76
C TRP A 171 -3.25 -13.71 9.43
N ARG A 172 -4.04 -13.75 8.35
CA ARG A 172 -3.57 -13.84 6.96
C ARG A 172 -4.50 -13.02 6.07
N PRO A 173 -3.97 -12.33 5.03
CA PRO A 173 -4.82 -11.74 4.01
C PRO A 173 -5.46 -12.84 3.15
N THR A 174 -6.68 -12.61 2.69
CA THR A 174 -7.47 -13.59 1.93
C THR A 174 -8.01 -13.06 0.61
N THR A 175 -7.98 -11.73 0.40
CA THR A 175 -8.55 -11.10 -0.77
C THR A 175 -7.52 -11.03 -1.90
N SER A 176 -7.88 -11.54 -3.09
CA SER A 176 -7.07 -11.44 -4.31
C SER A 176 -7.04 -10.01 -4.85
N ILE A 177 -6.11 -9.73 -5.77
CA ILE A 177 -6.05 -8.44 -6.48
C ILE A 177 -7.36 -8.21 -7.23
N GLU A 178 -7.82 -9.20 -7.96
CA GLU A 178 -9.03 -9.15 -8.78
C GLU A 178 -10.26 -8.83 -7.93
N ASP A 179 -10.49 -9.60 -6.88
CA ASP A 179 -11.63 -9.42 -5.96
C ASP A 179 -11.59 -8.04 -5.28
N GLY A 180 -10.45 -7.66 -4.73
CA GLY A 180 -10.31 -6.41 -3.99
C GLY A 180 -10.51 -5.19 -4.89
N PHE A 181 -9.90 -5.16 -6.08
CA PHE A 181 -10.07 -4.05 -7.02
C PHE A 181 -11.44 -4.02 -7.67
N THR A 182 -12.05 -5.18 -7.97
CA THR A 182 -13.44 -5.22 -8.44
C THR A 182 -14.38 -4.58 -7.41
N ARG A 183 -14.30 -5.01 -6.15
CA ARG A 183 -15.10 -4.39 -5.07
C ARG A 183 -14.85 -2.91 -4.92
N THR A 184 -13.57 -2.49 -5.02
CA THR A 184 -13.19 -1.08 -4.90
C THR A 184 -13.80 -0.26 -6.04
N ILE A 185 -13.61 -0.66 -7.29
CA ILE A 185 -14.12 0.06 -8.47
C ILE A 185 -15.64 0.08 -8.47
N CYS A 186 -16.30 -1.06 -8.23
CA CYS A 186 -17.77 -1.14 -8.16
C CYS A 186 -18.34 -0.25 -7.05
N SER A 187 -17.64 -0.06 -5.93
CA SER A 187 -18.12 0.82 -4.85
C SER A 187 -18.21 2.29 -5.28
N PHE A 188 -17.38 2.73 -6.20
CA PHE A 188 -17.45 4.08 -6.76
C PHE A 188 -18.50 4.20 -7.88
N LEU A 189 -18.68 3.14 -8.67
CA LEU A 189 -19.68 3.14 -9.74
C LEU A 189 -21.13 3.08 -9.22
N ASN A 190 -21.36 2.45 -8.08
CA ASN A 190 -22.69 2.29 -7.49
C ASN A 190 -23.13 3.47 -6.58
N TYR A 191 -22.29 4.47 -6.39
CA TYR A 191 -22.59 5.67 -5.59
C TYR A 191 -22.89 6.92 -6.44
N VAL A 192 -23.08 6.75 -7.73
CA VAL A 192 -23.49 7.83 -8.66
C VAL A 192 -24.99 7.75 -8.93
#